data_139c5d0be0f0f37e366460b26957a8bc
#
_entry.id   139c5d0be0f0f37e366460b26957a8bc
#
_cell.length_a   1.000
_cell.length_b   1.000
_cell.length_c   1.000
_cell.angle_alpha   90.00
_cell.angle_beta   90.00
_cell.angle_gamma   90.00
#
_symmetry.space_group_name_H-M   'P 1'
#
loop_
_entity.id
_entity.type
_entity.pdbx_description
1 polymer ?
#
loop_
_entity_poly.entity_id
_entity_poly.type
_entity_poly.pdbx_seq_one_letter_code
_entity_poly.pdbx_strand_id
1 'polypeptide(L)'
;MKKILSILLVTLFLFSCSSNDDAENNLKDSEKFLKTNLSNADIVQIEPGLQYKVLSTNGNGLRPNLSDVINADFHGTLIDGSVFWSSIENGEPLVIMLSQLIPGCQKALSIMEVGETWRVFIHPDLAYGEEGRPGIPPNSLLIFDISLNSINS
;
A
#
# COMPACT_ATOMS: atom_id res chain seq x y z
N MET A 1 -42.60 -55.37 14.73
CA MET A 1 -41.14 -55.01 14.67
C MET A 1 -40.96 -53.94 13.61
N LYS A 2 -40.92 -52.70 14.01
CA LYS A 2 -40.78 -51.53 13.11
C LYS A 2 -39.32 -51.12 13.08
N LYS A 3 -38.66 -51.20 11.91
CA LYS A 3 -37.30 -50.68 11.70
C LYS A 3 -37.40 -49.21 11.43
N ILE A 4 -36.87 -48.39 12.32
CA ILE A 4 -36.71 -46.95 12.16
C ILE A 4 -35.39 -46.72 11.39
N LEU A 5 -35.52 -46.29 10.15
CA LEU A 5 -34.38 -45.89 9.31
C LEU A 5 -33.98 -44.44 9.67
N SER A 6 -32.90 -44.30 10.39
CA SER A 6 -32.33 -42.99 10.76
C SER A 6 -31.61 -42.40 9.55
N ILE A 7 -32.19 -41.39 8.92
CA ILE A 7 -31.56 -40.63 7.86
C ILE A 7 -30.64 -39.59 8.53
N LEU A 8 -29.33 -39.84 8.48
CA LEU A 8 -28.31 -38.92 8.90
C LEU A 8 -28.16 -37.83 7.82
N LEU A 9 -28.76 -36.67 8.05
CA LEU A 9 -28.62 -35.51 7.18
C LEU A 9 -27.22 -34.88 7.40
N VAL A 10 -26.28 -35.21 6.54
CA VAL A 10 -24.96 -34.56 6.50
C VAL A 10 -25.13 -33.18 5.88
N THR A 11 -25.28 -32.15 6.71
CA THR A 11 -25.18 -30.75 6.26
C THR A 11 -23.73 -30.43 6.01
N LEU A 12 -23.33 -30.51 4.74
CA LEU A 12 -22.04 -30.03 4.27
C LEU A 12 -22.04 -28.52 4.33
N PHE A 13 -21.43 -27.95 5.36
CA PHE A 13 -21.19 -26.51 5.44
C PHE A 13 -20.14 -26.11 4.38
N LEU A 14 -20.60 -25.56 3.27
CA LEU A 14 -19.77 -24.84 2.31
C LEU A 14 -19.40 -23.47 2.91
N PHE A 15 -18.39 -23.46 3.75
CA PHE A 15 -17.72 -22.24 4.20
C PHE A 15 -16.39 -22.14 3.44
N SER A 16 -16.43 -21.66 2.21
CA SER A 16 -15.19 -21.23 1.52
C SER A 16 -15.54 -20.41 0.27
N CYS A 17 -16.10 -19.20 0.44
CA CYS A 17 -16.29 -18.30 -0.70
C CYS A 17 -16.11 -16.80 -0.34
N SER A 18 -15.86 -16.44 0.92
CA SER A 18 -15.82 -15.03 1.33
C SER A 18 -14.47 -14.35 1.07
N SER A 19 -13.37 -15.07 1.22
CA SER A 19 -12.03 -14.45 1.13
C SER A 19 -11.57 -14.14 -0.31
N ASN A 20 -12.01 -14.93 -1.29
CA ASN A 20 -11.64 -14.70 -2.70
C ASN A 20 -12.44 -13.55 -3.31
N ASP A 21 -13.71 -13.40 -2.94
CA ASP A 21 -14.57 -12.33 -3.41
C ASP A 21 -14.07 -10.96 -2.89
N ASP A 22 -13.62 -10.92 -1.64
CA ASP A 22 -13.07 -9.69 -1.04
C ASP A 22 -11.75 -9.28 -1.71
N ALA A 23 -10.86 -10.23 -2.01
CA ALA A 23 -9.60 -9.96 -2.70
C ALA A 23 -9.82 -9.46 -4.14
N GLU A 24 -10.79 -10.02 -4.87
CA GLU A 24 -11.16 -9.57 -6.21
C GLU A 24 -11.79 -8.18 -6.19
N ASN A 25 -12.65 -7.88 -5.22
CA ASN A 25 -13.25 -6.57 -5.04
C ASN A 25 -12.18 -5.51 -4.71
N ASN A 26 -11.23 -5.82 -3.81
CA ASN A 26 -10.13 -4.93 -3.48
C ASN A 26 -9.29 -4.59 -4.71
N LEU A 27 -9.02 -5.57 -5.59
CA LEU A 27 -8.29 -5.32 -6.84
C LEU A 27 -9.05 -4.37 -7.75
N LYS A 28 -10.34 -4.62 -7.98
CA LYS A 28 -11.20 -3.75 -8.81
C LYS A 28 -11.26 -2.32 -8.26
N ASP A 29 -11.37 -2.18 -6.95
CA ASP A 29 -11.41 -0.87 -6.29
C ASP A 29 -10.05 -0.16 -6.40
N SER A 30 -8.94 -0.89 -6.28
CA SER A 30 -7.58 -0.38 -6.46
C SER A 30 -7.35 0.15 -7.88
N GLU A 31 -7.72 -0.62 -8.90
CA GLU A 31 -7.62 -0.23 -10.32
C GLU A 31 -8.52 0.96 -10.64
N LYS A 32 -9.77 0.93 -10.18
CA LYS A 32 -10.73 2.02 -10.36
C LYS A 32 -10.25 3.31 -9.70
N PHE A 33 -9.70 3.21 -8.48
CA PHE A 33 -9.14 4.36 -7.77
C PHE A 33 -8.02 4.99 -8.57
N LEU A 34 -7.01 4.23 -8.99
CA LEU A 34 -5.87 4.72 -9.73
C LEU A 34 -6.28 5.36 -11.06
N LYS A 35 -7.22 4.74 -11.79
CA LYS A 35 -7.76 5.30 -13.03
C LYS A 35 -8.46 6.63 -12.80
N THR A 36 -9.29 6.73 -11.77
CA THR A 36 -10.01 7.97 -11.44
C THR A 36 -9.05 9.05 -10.96
N ASN A 37 -8.04 8.67 -10.16
CA ASN A 37 -7.07 9.58 -9.59
C ASN A 37 -6.29 10.34 -10.67
N LEU A 38 -5.97 9.72 -11.81
CA LEU A 38 -5.31 10.36 -12.95
C LEU A 38 -6.13 11.48 -13.61
N SER A 39 -7.40 11.63 -13.29
CA SER A 39 -8.20 12.76 -13.77
C SER A 39 -7.87 14.06 -13.03
N ASN A 40 -7.15 13.99 -11.91
CA ASN A 40 -6.70 15.15 -11.16
C ASN A 40 -5.40 15.69 -11.76
N ALA A 41 -5.34 16.98 -12.04
CA ALA A 41 -4.22 17.62 -12.75
C ALA A 41 -2.89 17.61 -11.96
N ASP A 42 -2.95 17.43 -10.64
CA ASP A 42 -1.79 17.40 -9.73
C ASP A 42 -1.27 15.99 -9.43
N ILE A 43 -1.85 14.97 -10.08
CA ILE A 43 -1.38 13.59 -10.01
C ILE A 43 -0.42 13.29 -11.16
N VAL A 44 0.72 12.75 -10.81
CA VAL A 44 1.75 12.31 -11.76
C VAL A 44 1.86 10.79 -11.70
N GLN A 45 1.84 10.14 -12.85
CA GLN A 45 2.11 8.70 -12.94
C GLN A 45 3.59 8.45 -13.21
N ILE A 46 4.25 7.70 -12.33
CA ILE A 46 5.63 7.25 -12.50
C ILE A 46 5.66 6.08 -13.50
N GLU A 47 4.79 5.09 -13.27
CA GLU A 47 4.57 3.92 -14.12
C GLU A 47 3.15 3.39 -13.88
N PRO A 48 2.64 2.45 -14.69
CA PRO A 48 1.36 1.80 -14.41
C PRO A 48 1.31 1.24 -12.97
N GLY A 49 0.30 1.66 -12.21
CA GLY A 49 0.14 1.24 -10.81
C GLY A 49 0.91 2.07 -9.78
N LEU A 50 1.70 3.08 -10.19
CA LEU A 50 2.42 3.96 -9.27
C LEU A 50 2.21 5.43 -9.62
N GLN A 51 1.58 6.15 -8.71
CA GLN A 51 1.24 7.57 -8.89
C GLN A 51 1.67 8.36 -7.67
N TYR A 52 1.87 9.66 -7.83
CA TYR A 52 2.12 10.55 -6.70
C TYR A 52 1.52 11.94 -6.90
N LYS A 53 1.41 12.63 -5.79
CA LYS A 53 1.10 14.06 -5.69
C LYS A 53 2.12 14.70 -4.77
N VAL A 54 2.70 15.81 -5.20
CA VAL A 54 3.59 16.61 -4.35
C VAL A 54 2.74 17.39 -3.35
N LEU A 55 3.01 17.22 -2.05
CA LEU A 55 2.38 17.97 -0.96
C LEU A 55 3.24 19.15 -0.51
N SER A 56 4.59 19.01 -0.56
CA SER A 56 5.55 20.06 -0.24
C SER A 56 6.79 19.92 -1.14
N THR A 57 7.31 21.06 -1.61
CA THR A 57 8.41 21.17 -2.59
C THR A 57 9.68 21.76 -1.98
N ASN A 58 9.96 21.54 -0.71
CA ASN A 58 11.17 22.05 -0.05
C ASN A 58 12.45 21.21 -0.34
N GLY A 59 12.50 20.58 -1.51
CA GLY A 59 13.62 19.74 -1.92
C GLY A 59 14.95 20.51 -2.03
N ASN A 60 16.05 19.81 -1.74
CA ASN A 60 17.41 20.35 -1.81
C ASN A 60 18.24 19.78 -2.96
N GLY A 61 17.64 19.01 -3.87
CA GLY A 61 18.27 18.38 -5.02
C GLY A 61 18.92 17.02 -4.74
N LEU A 62 19.01 16.58 -3.48
CA LEU A 62 19.57 15.28 -3.13
C LEU A 62 18.50 14.18 -3.21
N ARG A 63 18.84 13.09 -3.92
CA ARG A 63 17.96 11.93 -4.10
C ARG A 63 18.65 10.65 -3.66
N PRO A 64 17.96 9.74 -2.97
CA PRO A 64 18.57 8.51 -2.50
C PRO A 64 18.74 7.47 -3.62
N ASN A 65 19.77 6.64 -3.48
CA ASN A 65 19.96 5.41 -4.21
C ASN A 65 19.43 4.21 -3.39
N LEU A 66 19.24 3.05 -4.02
CA LEU A 66 18.73 1.86 -3.35
C LEU A 66 19.58 1.37 -2.18
N SER A 67 20.90 1.65 -2.20
CA SER A 67 21.85 1.27 -1.16
C SER A 67 21.92 2.26 0.01
N ASP A 68 21.30 3.42 -0.12
CA ASP A 68 21.35 4.44 0.91
C ASP A 68 20.38 4.11 2.06
N VAL A 69 20.76 4.52 3.26
CA VAL A 69 19.87 4.51 4.43
C VAL A 69 19.13 5.83 4.47
N ILE A 70 17.83 5.79 4.38
CA ILE A 70 16.99 6.98 4.47
C ILE A 70 16.44 7.16 5.88
N ASN A 71 16.17 8.41 6.25
CA ASN A 71 15.33 8.80 7.38
C ASN A 71 14.10 9.48 6.79
N ALA A 72 12.92 8.91 7.01
CA ALA A 72 11.68 9.41 6.45
C ALA A 72 10.48 9.17 7.37
N ASP A 73 9.53 10.09 7.33
CA ASP A 73 8.23 9.89 7.95
C ASP A 73 7.26 9.28 6.95
N PHE A 74 6.47 8.33 7.43
CA PHE A 74 5.45 7.65 6.65
C PHE A 74 4.13 7.64 7.41
N HIS A 75 3.06 7.92 6.70
CA HIS A 75 1.70 7.69 7.17
C HIS A 75 0.95 6.90 6.11
N GLY A 76 0.67 5.63 6.39
CA GLY A 76 0.09 4.66 5.45
C GLY A 76 -1.38 4.39 5.73
N THR A 77 -2.22 4.59 4.70
CA THR A 77 -3.66 4.35 4.76
C THR A 77 -4.13 3.46 3.62
N LEU A 78 -5.25 2.79 3.82
CA LEU A 78 -6.04 2.12 2.78
C LEU A 78 -6.97 3.12 2.08
N ILE A 79 -7.70 2.67 1.04
CA ILE A 79 -8.66 3.50 0.28
C ILE A 79 -9.76 4.06 1.18
N ASP A 80 -10.19 3.31 2.19
CA ASP A 80 -11.23 3.72 3.15
C ASP A 80 -10.73 4.71 4.21
N GLY A 81 -9.43 5.05 4.18
CA GLY A 81 -8.79 5.95 5.12
C GLY A 81 -8.30 5.30 6.41
N SER A 82 -8.51 4.00 6.59
CA SER A 82 -7.96 3.28 7.75
C SER A 82 -6.43 3.27 7.72
N VAL A 83 -5.82 3.63 8.84
CA VAL A 83 -4.37 3.64 9.02
C VAL A 83 -3.88 2.23 9.28
N PHE A 84 -2.98 1.71 8.45
CA PHE A 84 -2.36 0.42 8.68
C PHE A 84 -0.97 0.54 9.31
N TRP A 85 -0.29 1.67 9.13
CA TRP A 85 0.99 1.96 9.77
C TRP A 85 1.35 3.44 9.68
N SER A 86 1.97 4.00 10.74
CA SER A 86 2.42 5.39 10.76
C SER A 86 3.64 5.57 11.66
N SER A 87 4.74 6.09 11.12
CA SER A 87 5.92 6.50 11.91
C SER A 87 5.58 7.70 12.78
N ILE A 88 4.71 8.59 12.28
CA ILE A 88 4.27 9.80 12.98
C ILE A 88 3.52 9.43 14.26
N GLU A 89 2.60 8.46 14.20
CA GLU A 89 1.86 7.98 15.37
C GLU A 89 2.77 7.21 16.35
N ASN A 90 3.81 6.56 15.83
CA ASN A 90 4.82 5.87 16.65
C ASN A 90 5.81 6.85 17.31
N GLY A 91 5.85 8.11 16.87
CA GLY A 91 6.65 9.20 17.47
C GLY A 91 8.11 9.25 17.00
N GLU A 92 8.50 8.46 16.01
CA GLU A 92 9.86 8.46 15.46
C GLU A 92 9.87 8.12 13.96
N PRO A 93 10.72 8.79 13.15
CA PRO A 93 10.89 8.49 11.74
C PRO A 93 11.41 7.07 11.50
N LEU A 94 11.08 6.50 10.35
CA LEU A 94 11.67 5.25 9.90
C LEU A 94 13.07 5.48 9.36
N VAL A 95 14.05 4.77 9.92
CA VAL A 95 15.43 4.72 9.41
C VAL A 95 15.67 3.35 8.81
N ILE A 96 15.83 3.29 7.49
CA ILE A 96 15.88 2.01 6.76
C ILE A 96 16.68 2.16 5.46
N MET A 97 17.35 1.10 5.03
CA MET A 97 17.92 1.05 3.68
C MET A 97 16.78 1.04 2.63
N LEU A 98 16.87 1.91 1.63
CA LEU A 98 15.80 2.10 0.64
C LEU A 98 15.40 0.78 -0.06
N SER A 99 16.38 -0.08 -0.37
CA SER A 99 16.13 -1.39 -0.99
C SER A 99 15.31 -2.39 -0.14
N GLN A 100 15.10 -2.11 1.15
CA GLN A 100 14.30 -2.96 2.04
C GLN A 100 12.80 -2.61 2.05
N LEU A 101 12.42 -1.50 1.41
CA LEU A 101 11.02 -1.10 1.26
C LEU A 101 10.32 -1.89 0.15
N ILE A 102 8.99 -1.81 0.10
CA ILE A 102 8.19 -2.35 -1.01
C ILE A 102 8.56 -1.66 -2.34
N PRO A 103 8.43 -2.35 -3.49
CA PRO A 103 8.87 -1.83 -4.79
C PRO A 103 8.32 -0.44 -5.12
N GLY A 104 7.06 -0.16 -4.82
CA GLY A 104 6.44 1.15 -5.07
C GLY A 104 7.12 2.28 -4.28
N CYS A 105 7.46 2.04 -3.00
CA CYS A 105 8.18 3.02 -2.19
C CYS A 105 9.62 3.22 -2.68
N GLN A 106 10.32 2.14 -3.07
CA GLN A 106 11.67 2.24 -3.62
C GLN A 106 11.70 3.17 -4.84
N LYS A 107 10.78 2.96 -5.78
CA LYS A 107 10.71 3.74 -7.03
C LYS A 107 10.33 5.20 -6.77
N ALA A 108 9.34 5.45 -5.92
CA ALA A 108 8.92 6.81 -5.59
C ALA A 108 10.04 7.59 -4.88
N LEU A 109 10.61 7.01 -3.83
CA LEU A 109 11.67 7.67 -3.05
C LEU A 109 12.96 7.90 -3.84
N SER A 110 13.30 7.04 -4.81
CA SER A 110 14.48 7.23 -5.67
C SER A 110 14.41 8.49 -6.54
N ILE A 111 13.22 9.06 -6.73
CA ILE A 111 13.03 10.30 -7.49
C ILE A 111 12.59 11.50 -6.63
N MET A 112 12.28 11.27 -5.33
CA MET A 112 12.04 12.33 -4.35
C MET A 112 13.35 13.03 -3.96
N GLU A 113 13.24 14.31 -3.67
CA GLU A 113 14.34 15.07 -3.09
C GLU A 113 14.20 15.13 -1.55
N VAL A 114 15.33 15.13 -0.86
CA VAL A 114 15.36 15.39 0.58
C VAL A 114 14.71 16.74 0.88
N GLY A 115 13.75 16.75 1.81
CA GLY A 115 12.94 17.90 2.18
C GLY A 115 11.55 17.94 1.51
N GLU A 116 11.29 17.08 0.54
CA GLU A 116 9.96 16.97 -0.07
C GLU A 116 9.00 16.10 0.76
N THR A 117 7.71 16.36 0.59
CA THR A 117 6.63 15.51 1.09
C THR A 117 5.70 15.17 -0.06
N TRP A 118 5.49 13.88 -0.28
CA TRP A 118 4.63 13.37 -1.35
C TRP A 118 3.54 12.48 -0.79
N ARG A 119 2.37 12.47 -1.45
CA ARG A 119 1.39 11.39 -1.33
C ARG A 119 1.60 10.44 -2.48
N VAL A 120 1.86 9.18 -2.16
CA VAL A 120 2.17 8.12 -3.12
C VAL A 120 1.04 7.09 -3.10
N PHE A 121 0.56 6.71 -4.29
CA PHE A 121 -0.50 5.72 -4.49
C PHE A 121 0.11 4.49 -5.16
N ILE A 122 0.02 3.33 -4.50
CA ILE A 122 0.75 2.13 -4.87
C ILE A 122 -0.22 0.98 -5.11
N HIS A 123 -0.27 0.49 -6.36
CA HIS A 123 -1.01 -0.71 -6.72
C HIS A 123 -0.51 -1.93 -5.91
N PRO A 124 -1.38 -2.88 -5.55
CA PRO A 124 -0.98 -4.06 -4.79
C PRO A 124 0.20 -4.83 -5.39
N ASP A 125 0.36 -4.92 -6.72
CA ASP A 125 1.49 -5.59 -7.37
C ASP A 125 2.87 -4.95 -7.05
N LEU A 126 2.87 -3.70 -6.62
CA LEU A 126 4.08 -2.97 -6.18
C LEU A 126 4.16 -2.87 -4.66
N ALA A 127 3.30 -3.59 -3.95
CA ALA A 127 3.17 -3.60 -2.49
C ALA A 127 3.10 -5.04 -1.96
N TYR A 128 1.95 -5.48 -1.43
CA TYR A 128 1.79 -6.78 -0.77
C TYR A 128 0.93 -7.78 -1.56
N GLY A 129 0.46 -7.41 -2.76
CA GLY A 129 -0.19 -8.30 -3.72
C GLY A 129 -1.41 -9.02 -3.20
N GLU A 130 -1.62 -10.22 -3.76
CA GLU A 130 -2.75 -11.10 -3.43
C GLU A 130 -2.68 -11.70 -2.02
N GLU A 131 -1.52 -11.69 -1.39
CA GLU A 131 -1.38 -12.26 -0.04
C GLU A 131 -1.76 -11.24 1.04
N GLY A 132 -1.52 -9.95 0.79
CA GLY A 132 -1.64 -8.92 1.82
C GLY A 132 -0.67 -9.15 2.99
N ARG A 133 -1.00 -8.60 4.17
CA ARG A 133 -0.29 -8.84 5.44
C ARG A 133 -1.19 -8.43 6.61
N PRO A 134 -0.84 -8.73 7.87
CA PRO A 134 -1.61 -8.26 9.03
C PRO A 134 -1.87 -6.74 8.96
N GLY A 135 -3.14 -6.34 8.95
CA GLY A 135 -3.60 -4.96 8.80
C GLY A 135 -3.75 -4.46 7.35
N ILE A 136 -3.33 -5.24 6.35
CA ILE A 136 -3.48 -4.90 4.92
C ILE A 136 -4.14 -6.08 4.21
N PRO A 137 -5.42 -5.99 3.85
CA PRO A 137 -6.14 -7.04 3.14
C PRO A 137 -5.48 -7.37 1.76
N PRO A 138 -5.72 -8.57 1.22
CA PRO A 138 -5.30 -8.93 -0.13
C PRO A 138 -5.71 -7.89 -1.17
N ASN A 139 -4.82 -7.63 -2.14
CA ASN A 139 -5.04 -6.73 -3.27
C ASN A 139 -5.43 -5.29 -2.90
N SER A 140 -4.98 -4.81 -1.74
CA SER A 140 -5.24 -3.45 -1.29
C SER A 140 -4.29 -2.44 -1.93
N LEU A 141 -4.84 -1.36 -2.48
CA LEU A 141 -4.09 -0.14 -2.80
C LEU A 141 -3.55 0.47 -1.51
N LEU A 142 -2.29 0.87 -1.53
CA LEU A 142 -1.69 1.62 -0.42
C LEU A 142 -1.55 3.10 -0.78
N ILE A 143 -1.88 3.95 0.17
CA ILE A 143 -1.70 5.39 0.08
C ILE A 143 -0.74 5.80 1.18
N PHE A 144 0.41 6.36 0.82
CA PHE A 144 1.40 6.84 1.78
C PHE A 144 1.61 8.35 1.64
N ASP A 145 1.54 9.07 2.74
CA ASP A 145 2.18 10.36 2.86
C ASP A 145 3.61 10.13 3.35
N ILE A 146 4.59 10.55 2.56
CA ILE A 146 6.02 10.32 2.83
C ILE A 146 6.72 11.67 2.88
N SER A 147 7.45 11.93 3.97
CA SER A 147 8.39 13.06 4.07
C SER A 147 9.80 12.51 4.12
N LEU A 148 10.62 12.82 3.12
CA LEU A 148 12.02 12.39 3.07
C LEU A 148 12.90 13.38 3.82
N ASN A 149 13.33 13.03 5.04
CA ASN A 149 14.02 13.94 5.94
C ASN A 149 15.53 14.02 5.66
N SER A 150 16.19 12.88 5.45
CA SER A 150 17.63 12.82 5.16
C SER A 150 18.05 11.50 4.52
N ILE A 151 19.27 11.51 3.96
CA ILE A 151 19.97 10.34 3.43
C ILE A 151 21.26 10.19 4.24
N ASN A 152 21.51 8.98 4.74
CA ASN A 152 22.76 8.57 5.39
C ASN A 152 23.47 7.60 4.42
N SER A 153 24.61 7.99 3.91
CA SER A 153 25.45 7.20 2.98
C SER A 153 26.37 6.27 3.71
#